data_7be76b1e18f91ee0c301a948e3399092
#
_entry.id   7be76b1e18f91ee0c301a948e3399092
#
_cell.length_a   1.000
_cell.length_b   1.000
_cell.length_c   1.000
_cell.angle_alpha   90.00
_cell.angle_beta   90.00
_cell.angle_gamma   90.00
#
_symmetry.space_group_name_H-M   'P 1'
#
loop_
_entity.id
_entity.type
_entity.pdbx_description
1 polymer ?
#
loop_
_entity_poly.entity_id
_entity_poly.type
_entity_poly.pdbx_seq_one_letter_code
_entity_poly.pdbx_strand_id
1 'polypeptide(L)'
;MIQKLEDELGVKIFDRKRQPIQPTQAGMKVIEEAWKVLNRAKKLKQIIDEERQVLTGTFEVGVLPTIAPYLIPRFFPQLMNEHPEMDVRITEMKTEDMRRALRRGDIDAGILARVDGLEEMSCTPLYREQFFGYVAEGDPLFEKEFIRPADLSGEYLWLLDEGHCFRDQLVKFCQLKSAALSKKSYNLGSIETFMRIVENGKGVTFIPQLALSQLTTEQHRLVRPFAHPVPSREIILMTSPNFIRHTLLHMLAERIKESLPDDFQS
;
A
#
# COMPACT_ATOMS: atom_id res chain seq x y z
N MET A 1 -35.12 -9.86 7.29
CA MET A 1 -34.44 -10.43 6.12
C MET A 1 -33.41 -11.48 6.52
N ILE A 2 -32.41 -11.17 7.36
CA ILE A 2 -31.39 -12.14 7.83
C ILE A 2 -32.01 -13.33 8.57
N GLN A 3 -32.97 -13.09 9.44
CA GLN A 3 -33.65 -14.16 10.17
C GLN A 3 -34.33 -15.19 9.24
N LYS A 4 -34.95 -14.74 8.16
CA LYS A 4 -35.53 -15.62 7.15
C LYS A 4 -34.49 -16.52 6.50
N LEU A 5 -33.32 -15.97 6.20
CA LEU A 5 -32.16 -16.74 5.67
C LEU A 5 -31.63 -17.74 6.72
N GLU A 6 -31.54 -17.34 7.99
CA GLU A 6 -31.17 -18.24 9.08
C GLU A 6 -32.15 -19.43 9.23
N ASP A 7 -33.45 -19.14 9.08
CA ASP A 7 -34.51 -20.16 9.16
C ASP A 7 -34.47 -21.10 7.95
N GLU A 8 -34.25 -20.60 6.74
CA GLU A 8 -34.08 -21.38 5.51
C GLU A 8 -32.84 -22.29 5.55
N LEU A 9 -31.73 -21.79 6.08
CA LEU A 9 -30.46 -22.51 6.17
C LEU A 9 -30.39 -23.42 7.43
N GLY A 10 -31.30 -23.27 8.37
CA GLY A 10 -31.34 -24.04 9.62
C GLY A 10 -30.18 -23.72 10.57
N VAL A 11 -29.47 -22.59 10.39
CA VAL A 11 -28.32 -22.20 11.21
C VAL A 11 -28.38 -20.70 11.58
N LYS A 12 -27.88 -20.37 12.76
CA LYS A 12 -27.70 -18.98 13.17
C LYS A 12 -26.45 -18.40 12.54
N ILE A 13 -26.61 -17.31 11.80
CA ILE A 13 -25.49 -16.58 11.14
C ILE A 13 -24.84 -15.61 12.13
N PHE A 14 -25.64 -14.96 12.99
CA PHE A 14 -25.17 -13.99 13.97
C PHE A 14 -25.49 -14.41 15.40
N ASP A 15 -24.52 -14.26 16.29
CA ASP A 15 -24.71 -14.36 17.75
C ASP A 15 -25.21 -13.01 18.28
N ARG A 16 -26.52 -12.92 18.50
CA ARG A 16 -27.18 -11.69 18.98
C ARG A 16 -27.07 -11.51 20.50
N LYS A 17 -26.50 -12.50 21.21
CA LYS A 17 -26.27 -12.40 22.66
C LYS A 17 -24.98 -11.64 22.97
N ARG A 18 -24.09 -11.49 21.99
CA ARG A 18 -22.85 -10.71 22.13
C ARG A 18 -23.03 -9.26 21.71
N GLN A 19 -22.38 -8.37 22.43
CA GLN A 19 -22.27 -6.96 22.05
C GLN A 19 -20.78 -6.59 21.90
N PRO A 20 -20.32 -6.16 20.72
CA PRO A 20 -21.07 -6.04 19.46
C PRO A 20 -21.50 -7.40 18.90
N ILE A 21 -22.59 -7.42 18.11
CA ILE A 21 -23.08 -8.63 17.43
C ILE A 21 -21.94 -9.19 16.56
N GLN A 22 -21.69 -10.51 16.69
CA GLN A 22 -20.62 -11.19 15.96
C GLN A 22 -21.18 -12.35 15.13
N PRO A 23 -20.55 -12.67 13.98
CA PRO A 23 -20.90 -13.88 13.26
C PRO A 23 -20.60 -15.13 14.08
N THR A 24 -21.44 -16.16 13.96
CA THR A 24 -21.13 -17.49 14.44
C THR A 24 -20.08 -18.17 13.55
N GLN A 25 -19.52 -19.29 13.95
CA GLN A 25 -18.60 -20.05 13.11
C GLN A 25 -19.25 -20.51 11.79
N ALA A 26 -20.51 -20.95 11.82
CA ALA A 26 -21.29 -21.24 10.62
C ALA A 26 -21.59 -19.96 9.84
N GLY A 27 -21.93 -18.87 10.55
CA GLY A 27 -22.19 -17.56 9.95
C GLY A 27 -21.01 -17.01 9.17
N MET A 28 -19.78 -17.16 9.66
CA MET A 28 -18.58 -16.74 8.90
C MET A 28 -18.47 -17.43 7.54
N LYS A 29 -18.75 -18.75 7.48
CA LYS A 29 -18.74 -19.50 6.21
C LYS A 29 -19.85 -19.05 5.26
N VAL A 30 -21.05 -18.82 5.79
CA VAL A 30 -22.20 -18.33 4.99
C VAL A 30 -21.93 -16.93 4.44
N ILE A 31 -21.36 -16.03 5.25
CA ILE A 31 -20.99 -14.68 4.83
C ILE A 31 -19.92 -14.75 3.73
N GLU A 32 -18.90 -15.59 3.88
CA GLU A 32 -17.85 -15.77 2.87
C GLU A 32 -18.43 -16.24 1.53
N GLU A 33 -19.31 -17.21 1.51
CA GLU A 33 -19.96 -17.68 0.29
C GLU A 33 -20.92 -16.64 -0.29
N ALA A 34 -21.65 -15.91 0.54
CA ALA A 34 -22.52 -14.83 0.10
C ALA A 34 -21.73 -13.72 -0.62
N TRP A 35 -20.55 -13.36 -0.11
CA TRP A 35 -19.64 -12.44 -0.78
C TRP A 35 -19.21 -12.94 -2.16
N LYS A 36 -18.88 -14.22 -2.30
CA LYS A 36 -18.52 -14.81 -3.61
C LYS A 36 -19.67 -14.69 -4.63
N VAL A 37 -20.90 -14.91 -4.19
CA VAL A 37 -22.10 -14.77 -5.05
C VAL A 37 -22.32 -13.33 -5.48
N LEU A 38 -22.26 -12.38 -4.54
CA LEU A 38 -22.40 -10.95 -4.84
C LEU A 38 -21.33 -10.45 -5.81
N ASN A 39 -20.06 -10.88 -5.60
CA ASN A 39 -18.96 -10.51 -6.48
C ASN A 39 -19.12 -11.10 -7.89
N ARG A 40 -19.64 -12.33 -8.02
CA ARG A 40 -19.97 -12.91 -9.33
C ARG A 40 -21.09 -12.15 -10.05
N ALA A 41 -22.10 -11.69 -9.29
CA ALA A 41 -23.16 -10.85 -9.87
C ALA A 41 -22.62 -9.49 -10.35
N LYS A 42 -21.74 -8.84 -9.55
CA LYS A 42 -21.04 -7.59 -9.95
C LYS A 42 -20.23 -7.78 -11.24
N LYS A 43 -19.57 -8.93 -11.41
CA LYS A 43 -18.79 -9.26 -12.61
C LYS A 43 -19.59 -9.32 -13.91
N LEU A 44 -20.88 -9.68 -13.88
CA LEU A 44 -21.69 -9.71 -15.08
C LEU A 44 -21.77 -8.33 -15.76
N LYS A 45 -21.93 -7.27 -14.97
CA LYS A 45 -21.91 -5.90 -15.50
C LYS A 45 -20.50 -5.52 -16.00
N GLN A 46 -19.47 -5.87 -15.27
CA GLN A 46 -18.08 -5.58 -15.64
C GLN A 46 -17.67 -6.21 -16.98
N ILE A 47 -18.18 -7.42 -17.30
CA ILE A 47 -17.95 -8.07 -18.61
C ILE A 47 -18.51 -7.21 -19.75
N ILE A 48 -19.72 -6.70 -19.60
CA ILE A 48 -20.36 -5.87 -20.63
C ILE A 48 -19.63 -4.52 -20.77
N ASP A 49 -19.22 -3.92 -19.65
CA ASP A 49 -18.47 -2.67 -19.66
C ASP A 49 -17.12 -2.85 -20.37
N GLU A 50 -16.41 -3.96 -20.13
CA GLU A 50 -15.14 -4.29 -20.79
C GLU A 50 -15.32 -4.53 -22.30
N GLU A 51 -16.30 -5.33 -22.71
CA GLU A 51 -16.63 -5.56 -24.13
C GLU A 51 -16.91 -4.26 -24.89
N ARG A 52 -17.48 -3.27 -24.21
CA ARG A 52 -17.76 -1.95 -24.76
C ARG A 52 -16.59 -0.98 -24.63
N GLN A 53 -15.51 -1.36 -23.99
CA GLN A 53 -14.36 -0.51 -23.62
C GLN A 53 -14.78 0.78 -22.90
N VAL A 54 -15.80 0.67 -22.04
CA VAL A 54 -16.36 1.82 -21.33
C VAL A 54 -15.65 2.01 -20.01
N LEU A 55 -15.03 3.18 -19.82
CA LEU A 55 -14.34 3.59 -18.61
C LEU A 55 -15.30 4.30 -17.63
N THR A 56 -16.34 3.61 -17.18
CA THR A 56 -17.37 4.17 -16.28
C THR A 56 -17.58 3.31 -15.04
N GLY A 57 -18.31 3.85 -14.08
CA GLY A 57 -18.69 3.19 -12.83
C GLY A 57 -17.60 3.24 -11.78
N THR A 58 -17.85 2.54 -10.66
CA THR A 58 -16.96 2.56 -9.51
C THR A 58 -15.74 1.66 -9.72
N PHE A 59 -14.57 2.16 -9.32
CA PHE A 59 -13.31 1.44 -9.29
C PHE A 59 -12.63 1.64 -7.93
N GLU A 60 -12.61 0.60 -7.13
CA GLU A 60 -12.08 0.62 -5.77
C GLU A 60 -10.59 0.22 -5.77
N VAL A 61 -9.71 1.12 -5.34
CA VAL A 61 -8.24 0.92 -5.34
C VAL A 61 -7.69 1.00 -3.93
N GLY A 62 -7.05 -0.08 -3.49
CA GLY A 62 -6.22 -0.06 -2.29
C GLY A 62 -4.84 0.48 -2.59
N VAL A 63 -4.25 1.23 -1.66
CA VAL A 63 -2.87 1.73 -1.79
C VAL A 63 -2.15 1.64 -0.46
N LEU A 64 -0.83 1.36 -0.48
CA LEU A 64 -0.05 1.39 0.76
C LEU A 64 0.11 2.81 1.28
N PRO A 65 0.01 3.05 2.61
CA PRO A 65 0.25 4.35 3.22
C PRO A 65 1.64 4.94 2.95
N THR A 66 2.61 4.08 2.62
CA THR A 66 3.97 4.49 2.24
C THR A 66 4.15 4.84 0.76
N ILE A 67 3.07 4.77 -0.02
CA ILE A 67 3.03 5.10 -1.45
C ILE A 67 2.03 6.24 -1.69
N ALA A 68 0.87 6.18 -1.05
CA ALA A 68 -0.24 7.07 -1.29
C ALA A 68 0.12 8.58 -1.29
N PRO A 69 0.83 9.13 -0.28
CA PRO A 69 1.13 10.56 -0.22
C PRO A 69 1.99 11.06 -1.38
N TYR A 70 2.81 10.19 -1.96
CA TYR A 70 3.78 10.56 -2.98
C TYR A 70 3.31 10.26 -4.41
N LEU A 71 2.50 9.23 -4.59
CA LEU A 71 2.04 8.77 -5.90
C LEU A 71 0.67 9.36 -6.27
N ILE A 72 -0.31 9.29 -5.35
CA ILE A 72 -1.70 9.66 -5.68
C ILE A 72 -1.83 11.11 -6.17
N PRO A 73 -1.19 12.13 -5.55
CA PRO A 73 -1.29 13.51 -6.02
C PRO A 73 -0.75 13.73 -7.44
N ARG A 74 0.08 12.84 -7.97
CA ARG A 74 0.73 12.99 -9.27
C ARG A 74 -0.18 12.66 -10.45
N PHE A 75 -1.01 11.64 -10.32
CA PHE A 75 -1.85 11.16 -11.43
C PHE A 75 -3.35 11.32 -11.19
N PHE A 76 -3.79 11.21 -9.93
CA PHE A 76 -5.20 11.11 -9.62
C PHE A 76 -6.03 12.35 -9.97
N PRO A 77 -5.58 13.60 -9.71
CA PRO A 77 -6.33 14.78 -10.10
C PRO A 77 -6.55 14.87 -11.62
N GLN A 78 -5.53 14.53 -12.42
CA GLN A 78 -5.65 14.52 -13.87
C GLN A 78 -6.58 13.41 -14.35
N LEU A 79 -6.46 12.20 -13.79
CA LEU A 79 -7.34 11.08 -14.10
C LEU A 79 -8.81 11.43 -13.89
N MET A 80 -9.15 12.08 -12.76
CA MET A 80 -10.52 12.49 -12.46
C MET A 80 -11.05 13.57 -13.43
N ASN A 81 -10.19 14.48 -13.89
CA ASN A 81 -10.55 15.50 -14.86
C ASN A 81 -10.79 14.91 -16.27
N GLU A 82 -10.01 13.93 -16.68
CA GLU A 82 -10.10 13.28 -17.99
C GLU A 82 -11.26 12.28 -18.07
N HIS A 83 -11.63 11.68 -16.95
CA HIS A 83 -12.64 10.63 -16.85
C HIS A 83 -13.70 10.95 -15.78
N PRO A 84 -14.51 12.01 -15.95
CA PRO A 84 -15.50 12.42 -14.95
C PRO A 84 -16.62 11.38 -14.72
N GLU A 85 -16.80 10.45 -15.67
CA GLU A 85 -17.75 9.33 -15.59
C GLU A 85 -17.29 8.20 -14.65
N MET A 86 -16.01 8.23 -14.23
CA MET A 86 -15.45 7.23 -13.33
C MET A 86 -15.59 7.68 -11.89
N ASP A 87 -16.05 6.78 -11.03
CA ASP A 87 -16.01 6.93 -9.57
C ASP A 87 -14.84 6.12 -9.02
N VAL A 88 -13.62 6.69 -9.07
CA VAL A 88 -12.42 6.05 -8.53
C VAL A 88 -12.30 6.36 -7.05
N ARG A 89 -12.32 5.31 -6.23
CA ARG A 89 -12.20 5.39 -4.77
C ARG A 89 -10.90 4.80 -4.31
N ILE A 90 -10.13 5.59 -3.55
CA ILE A 90 -8.82 5.18 -3.05
C ILE A 90 -8.91 5.00 -1.55
N THR A 91 -8.42 3.85 -1.06
CA THR A 91 -8.36 3.53 0.36
C THR A 91 -6.94 3.10 0.75
N GLU A 92 -6.38 3.76 1.75
CA GLU A 92 -5.10 3.35 2.31
C GLU A 92 -5.26 2.09 3.16
N MET A 93 -4.45 1.07 2.87
CA MET A 93 -4.47 -0.18 3.63
C MET A 93 -3.14 -0.92 3.59
N LYS A 94 -2.87 -1.76 4.60
CA LYS A 94 -1.69 -2.63 4.65
C LYS A 94 -1.82 -3.78 3.66
N THR A 95 -0.69 -4.41 3.31
CA THR A 95 -0.62 -5.50 2.31
C THR A 95 -1.60 -6.64 2.59
N GLU A 96 -1.68 -7.10 3.84
CA GLU A 96 -2.56 -8.23 4.18
C GLU A 96 -4.05 -7.88 4.12
N ASP A 97 -4.41 -6.63 4.48
CA ASP A 97 -5.78 -6.15 4.35
C ASP A 97 -6.16 -6.02 2.87
N MET A 98 -5.23 -5.53 2.05
CA MET A 98 -5.38 -5.40 0.59
C MET A 98 -5.59 -6.78 -0.07
N ARG A 99 -4.79 -7.79 0.30
CA ARG A 99 -4.97 -9.17 -0.18
C ARG A 99 -6.36 -9.73 0.17
N ARG A 100 -6.80 -9.51 1.41
CA ARG A 100 -8.15 -9.93 1.87
C ARG A 100 -9.25 -9.21 1.12
N ALA A 101 -9.11 -7.89 0.94
CA ALA A 101 -10.07 -7.07 0.22
C ALA A 101 -10.19 -7.48 -1.26
N LEU A 102 -9.07 -7.74 -1.96
CA LEU A 102 -9.08 -8.27 -3.32
C LEU A 102 -9.75 -9.66 -3.44
N ARG A 103 -9.46 -10.57 -2.51
CA ARG A 103 -10.12 -11.89 -2.49
C ARG A 103 -11.62 -11.81 -2.27
N ARG A 104 -12.08 -10.85 -1.46
CA ARG A 104 -13.49 -10.59 -1.21
C ARG A 104 -14.15 -9.76 -2.30
N GLY A 105 -13.36 -9.06 -3.14
CA GLY A 105 -13.84 -8.10 -4.13
C GLY A 105 -14.35 -6.80 -3.51
N ASP A 106 -13.87 -6.47 -2.30
CA ASP A 106 -14.12 -5.18 -1.65
C ASP A 106 -13.34 -4.07 -2.35
N ILE A 107 -12.21 -4.41 -2.98
CA ILE A 107 -11.45 -3.56 -3.90
C ILE A 107 -11.20 -4.29 -5.22
N ASP A 108 -11.01 -3.52 -6.29
CA ASP A 108 -10.78 -4.01 -7.64
C ASP A 108 -9.27 -4.19 -7.93
N ALA A 109 -8.43 -3.28 -7.43
CA ALA A 109 -6.98 -3.31 -7.59
C ALA A 109 -6.25 -2.82 -6.34
N GLY A 110 -4.96 -3.15 -6.23
CA GLY A 110 -4.09 -2.69 -5.15
C GLY A 110 -2.75 -2.19 -5.66
N ILE A 111 -2.30 -1.03 -5.17
CA ILE A 111 -0.96 -0.47 -5.44
C ILE A 111 -0.08 -0.73 -4.22
N LEU A 112 0.92 -1.59 -4.38
CA LEU A 112 1.77 -2.03 -3.27
C LEU A 112 3.19 -2.35 -3.73
N ALA A 113 4.09 -2.52 -2.76
CA ALA A 113 5.40 -3.07 -3.03
C ALA A 113 5.32 -4.60 -3.19
N ARG A 114 6.04 -5.16 -4.17
CA ARG A 114 6.14 -6.61 -4.35
C ARG A 114 6.76 -7.25 -3.12
N VAL A 115 6.09 -8.28 -2.63
CA VAL A 115 6.52 -9.14 -1.52
C VAL A 115 6.32 -10.61 -1.89
N ASP A 116 6.89 -11.52 -1.11
CA ASP A 116 6.66 -12.96 -1.27
C ASP A 116 5.19 -13.32 -0.97
N GLY A 117 4.69 -14.41 -1.53
CA GLY A 117 3.34 -14.93 -1.27
C GLY A 117 2.23 -14.23 -2.07
N LEU A 118 2.54 -13.67 -3.24
CA LEU A 118 1.56 -13.05 -4.15
C LEU A 118 1.25 -13.94 -5.38
N GLU A 119 1.67 -15.20 -5.38
CA GLU A 119 1.60 -16.12 -6.53
C GLU A 119 0.15 -16.37 -7.00
N GLU A 120 -0.82 -16.23 -6.11
CA GLU A 120 -2.25 -16.35 -6.41
C GLU A 120 -2.87 -15.10 -7.03
N MET A 121 -2.12 -14.00 -7.17
CA MET A 121 -2.61 -12.72 -7.65
C MET A 121 -1.98 -12.37 -9.01
N SER A 122 -2.69 -11.58 -9.80
CA SER A 122 -2.11 -10.97 -11.01
C SER A 122 -1.39 -9.68 -10.62
N CYS A 123 -0.12 -9.57 -11.03
CA CYS A 123 0.75 -8.45 -10.66
C CYS A 123 1.33 -7.80 -11.92
N THR A 124 1.00 -6.53 -12.16
CA THR A 124 1.56 -5.70 -13.22
C THR A 124 2.62 -4.78 -12.63
N PRO A 125 3.88 -4.84 -13.07
CA PRO A 125 4.93 -3.91 -12.63
C PRO A 125 4.58 -2.46 -13.02
N LEU A 126 4.77 -1.53 -12.08
CA LEU A 126 4.60 -0.11 -12.32
C LEU A 126 5.97 0.59 -12.42
N TYR A 127 6.74 0.55 -11.34
CA TYR A 127 8.06 1.16 -11.27
C TYR A 127 8.90 0.54 -10.16
N ARG A 128 10.20 0.87 -10.16
CA ARG A 128 11.13 0.55 -9.08
C ARG A 128 11.60 1.84 -8.44
N GLU A 129 11.67 1.89 -7.12
CA GLU A 129 12.20 3.03 -6.38
C GLU A 129 13.22 2.62 -5.32
N GLN A 130 14.17 3.50 -5.06
CA GLN A 130 15.18 3.34 -4.03
C GLN A 130 14.67 3.87 -2.69
N PHE A 131 15.34 3.47 -1.62
CA PHE A 131 15.17 4.06 -0.29
C PHE A 131 16.29 5.06 -0.01
N PHE A 132 15.95 6.10 0.74
CA PHE A 132 16.89 7.11 1.22
C PHE A 132 16.78 7.23 2.74
N GLY A 133 17.91 7.49 3.40
CA GLY A 133 17.89 7.93 4.79
C GLY A 133 17.45 9.38 4.88
N TYR A 134 16.65 9.69 5.88
CA TYR A 134 16.29 11.04 6.28
C TYR A 134 16.85 11.27 7.68
N VAL A 135 17.87 12.11 7.81
CA VAL A 135 18.81 12.15 8.93
C VAL A 135 18.76 13.50 9.62
N ALA A 136 18.61 13.51 10.94
CA ALA A 136 18.66 14.75 11.73
C ALA A 136 20.05 15.41 11.67
N GLU A 137 20.10 16.74 11.65
CA GLU A 137 21.37 17.49 11.61
C GLU A 137 22.33 17.17 12.76
N GLY A 138 21.79 16.80 13.93
CA GLY A 138 22.59 16.41 15.09
C GLY A 138 22.99 14.94 15.16
N ASP A 139 22.70 14.14 14.12
CA ASP A 139 23.07 12.72 14.05
C ASP A 139 24.42 12.55 13.33
N PRO A 140 25.32 11.65 13.80
CA PRO A 140 26.60 11.41 13.12
C PRO A 140 26.49 11.00 11.65
N LEU A 141 25.36 10.44 11.24
CA LEU A 141 25.10 10.08 9.83
C LEU A 141 24.86 11.30 8.94
N PHE A 142 24.56 12.45 9.52
CA PHE A 142 24.36 13.68 8.77
C PHE A 142 25.63 14.15 8.03
N GLU A 143 26.80 13.91 8.61
CA GLU A 143 28.10 14.26 7.99
C GLU A 143 28.56 13.23 6.93
N LYS A 144 27.84 12.12 6.78
CA LYS A 144 28.20 11.09 5.81
C LYS A 144 27.61 11.40 4.43
N GLU A 145 28.39 11.14 3.40
CA GLU A 145 27.93 11.22 2.01
C GLU A 145 26.95 10.07 1.67
N PHE A 146 27.19 8.88 2.23
CA PHE A 146 26.38 7.67 2.04
C PHE A 146 26.15 6.94 3.35
N ILE A 147 24.97 6.34 3.50
CA ILE A 147 24.65 5.44 4.62
C ILE A 147 24.99 3.99 4.23
N ARG A 148 25.65 3.27 5.11
CA ARG A 148 25.84 1.83 5.01
C ARG A 148 24.98 1.14 6.07
N PRO A 149 24.51 -0.12 5.84
CA PRO A 149 23.78 -0.87 6.85
C PRO A 149 24.49 -0.93 8.20
N ALA A 150 25.82 -1.05 8.20
CA ALA A 150 26.64 -1.10 9.42
C ALA A 150 26.69 0.23 10.20
N ASP A 151 26.33 1.34 9.57
CA ASP A 151 26.30 2.65 10.22
C ASP A 151 25.02 2.88 11.03
N LEU A 152 23.98 2.07 10.80
CA LEU A 152 22.70 2.22 11.47
C LEU A 152 22.75 1.64 12.87
N SER A 153 22.78 2.51 13.87
CA SER A 153 22.64 2.13 15.27
C SER A 153 21.18 2.22 15.70
N GLY A 154 20.70 1.22 16.47
CA GLY A 154 19.29 1.12 16.83
C GLY A 154 18.76 2.14 17.83
N GLU A 155 19.57 3.09 18.31
CA GLU A 155 19.19 3.97 19.42
C GLU A 155 18.15 5.04 19.03
N TYR A 156 18.24 5.60 17.82
CA TYR A 156 17.33 6.63 17.29
C TYR A 156 16.89 6.32 15.86
N LEU A 157 16.59 5.04 15.62
CA LEU A 157 16.07 4.61 14.34
C LEU A 157 14.53 4.58 14.38
N TRP A 158 13.89 5.48 13.63
CA TRP A 158 12.44 5.61 13.55
C TRP A 158 11.91 4.77 12.40
N LEU A 159 11.25 3.66 12.73
CA LEU A 159 10.68 2.73 11.75
C LEU A 159 9.18 2.62 11.94
N LEU A 160 8.48 2.39 10.83
CA LEU A 160 7.06 2.05 10.83
C LEU A 160 6.80 0.82 11.71
N ASP A 161 5.56 0.67 12.19
CA ASP A 161 5.13 -0.49 12.95
C ASP A 161 5.15 -1.79 12.11
N GLU A 162 4.99 -2.92 12.79
CA GLU A 162 4.95 -4.23 12.13
C GLU A 162 3.77 -4.34 11.15
N GLY A 163 3.98 -5.12 10.07
CA GLY A 163 3.00 -5.29 9.00
C GLY A 163 3.06 -4.23 7.90
N HIS A 164 4.02 -3.30 7.96
CA HIS A 164 4.38 -2.46 6.82
C HIS A 164 5.53 -3.09 6.04
N CYS A 165 5.27 -3.51 4.80
CA CYS A 165 6.30 -4.12 3.93
C CYS A 165 7.53 -3.22 3.75
N PHE A 166 7.36 -1.90 3.80
CA PHE A 166 8.45 -0.92 3.78
C PHE A 166 9.47 -1.15 4.92
N ARG A 167 8.97 -1.33 6.16
CA ARG A 167 9.81 -1.66 7.31
C ARG A 167 10.51 -3.00 7.14
N ASP A 168 9.75 -4.03 6.73
CA ASP A 168 10.27 -5.39 6.63
C ASP A 168 11.37 -5.49 5.56
N GLN A 169 11.22 -4.79 4.44
CA GLN A 169 12.23 -4.70 3.39
C GLN A 169 13.53 -4.02 3.88
N LEU A 170 13.40 -2.92 4.62
CA LEU A 170 14.56 -2.22 5.21
C LEU A 170 15.25 -3.04 6.30
N VAL A 171 14.49 -3.66 7.19
CA VAL A 171 15.03 -4.54 8.25
C VAL A 171 15.80 -5.71 7.64
N LYS A 172 15.24 -6.34 6.60
CA LYS A 172 15.88 -7.45 5.86
C LYS A 172 17.15 -6.98 5.16
N PHE A 173 17.11 -5.85 4.44
CA PHE A 173 18.24 -5.29 3.72
C PHE A 173 19.39 -4.89 4.66
N CYS A 174 19.07 -4.12 5.70
CA CYS A 174 20.06 -3.60 6.63
C CYS A 174 20.49 -4.65 7.69
N GLN A 175 19.93 -5.86 7.66
CA GLN A 175 20.17 -6.92 8.66
C GLN A 175 20.03 -6.41 10.12
N LEU A 176 19.05 -5.54 10.34
CA LEU A 176 18.81 -4.89 11.61
C LEU A 176 18.31 -5.90 12.66
N LYS A 177 19.22 -6.68 13.23
CA LYS A 177 18.90 -7.62 14.34
C LYS A 177 18.28 -6.92 15.55
N SER A 178 18.48 -5.61 15.66
CA SER A 178 18.05 -4.77 16.78
C SER A 178 16.82 -3.91 16.49
N ALA A 179 16.21 -4.00 15.32
CA ALA A 179 14.95 -3.25 15.05
C ALA A 179 13.81 -3.68 16.00
N ALA A 180 13.90 -4.90 16.57
CA ALA A 180 13.06 -5.35 17.68
C ALA A 180 13.50 -4.79 19.04
N LEU A 181 14.66 -4.13 19.13
CA LEU A 181 15.30 -3.68 20.38
C LEU A 181 15.32 -2.17 20.55
N SER A 182 14.69 -1.40 19.66
CA SER A 182 14.40 0.00 19.96
C SER A 182 13.55 0.02 21.23
N LYS A 183 14.14 0.44 22.35
CA LYS A 183 13.48 0.56 23.67
C LYS A 183 12.26 1.51 23.63
N LYS A 184 12.01 2.16 22.48
CA LYS A 184 10.92 3.09 22.21
C LYS A 184 10.27 2.66 20.91
N SER A 185 9.39 1.64 20.96
CA SER A 185 8.51 1.32 19.84
C SER A 185 7.36 2.33 19.82
N TYR A 186 7.34 3.17 18.81
CA TYR A 186 6.17 3.98 18.49
C TYR A 186 5.38 3.25 17.41
N ASN A 187 4.13 2.92 17.69
CA ASN A 187 3.23 2.31 16.73
C ASN A 187 2.66 3.41 15.81
N LEU A 188 3.53 3.99 14.99
CA LEU A 188 3.16 5.03 14.03
C LEU A 188 3.23 4.48 12.62
N GLY A 189 2.16 4.68 11.85
CA GLY A 189 2.01 4.19 10.48
C GLY A 189 2.37 5.21 9.39
N SER A 190 2.96 6.38 9.74
CA SER A 190 3.20 7.48 8.80
C SER A 190 4.68 7.85 8.72
N ILE A 191 5.24 7.77 7.50
CA ILE A 191 6.60 8.25 7.19
C ILE A 191 6.71 9.75 7.47
N GLU A 192 5.69 10.53 7.10
CA GLU A 192 5.64 11.98 7.31
C GLU A 192 5.79 12.35 8.80
N THR A 193 5.17 11.58 9.69
CA THR A 193 5.31 11.79 11.14
C THR A 193 6.77 11.59 11.57
N PHE A 194 7.44 10.56 11.08
CA PHE A 194 8.84 10.32 11.41
C PHE A 194 9.77 11.39 10.81
N MET A 195 9.49 11.89 9.62
CA MET A 195 10.24 13.02 9.05
C MET A 195 10.16 14.24 9.97
N ARG A 196 8.98 14.59 10.49
CA ARG A 196 8.81 15.71 11.46
C ARG A 196 9.54 15.46 12.77
N ILE A 197 9.60 14.22 13.26
CA ILE A 197 10.37 13.88 14.46
C ILE A 197 11.87 14.06 14.20
N VAL A 198 12.37 13.63 13.05
CA VAL A 198 13.77 13.80 12.64
C VAL A 198 14.14 15.28 12.49
N GLU A 199 13.30 16.08 11.85
CA GLU A 199 13.50 17.52 11.66
C GLU A 199 13.63 18.29 12.98
N ASN A 200 12.91 17.86 14.01
CA ASN A 200 12.85 18.54 15.32
C ASN A 200 13.65 17.82 16.42
N GLY A 201 14.40 16.79 16.08
CA GLY A 201 15.00 15.94 17.10
C GLY A 201 16.31 15.29 16.69
N LYS A 202 16.38 13.98 16.86
CA LYS A 202 17.56 13.15 16.62
C LYS A 202 17.18 11.90 15.83
N GLY A 203 18.18 11.33 15.17
CA GLY A 203 18.10 10.02 14.58
C GLY A 203 17.75 10.03 13.10
N VAL A 204 17.30 8.88 12.65
CA VAL A 204 17.14 8.58 11.23
C VAL A 204 15.79 7.91 10.99
N THR A 205 15.13 8.28 9.92
CA THR A 205 14.07 7.50 9.30
C THR A 205 14.40 7.23 7.83
N PHE A 206 13.54 6.51 7.14
CA PHE A 206 13.72 6.20 5.73
C PHE A 206 12.53 6.69 4.92
N ILE A 207 12.84 7.22 3.72
CA ILE A 207 11.84 7.73 2.79
C ILE A 207 12.00 7.04 1.42
N PRO A 208 10.90 6.86 0.66
CA PRO A 208 11.00 6.36 -0.70
C PRO A 208 11.53 7.44 -1.65
N GLN A 209 12.15 7.04 -2.75
CA GLN A 209 12.68 7.95 -3.78
C GLN A 209 11.62 8.94 -4.27
N LEU A 210 10.38 8.49 -4.44
CA LEU A 210 9.30 9.35 -4.94
C LEU A 210 8.97 10.52 -3.99
N ALA A 211 9.29 10.40 -2.69
CA ALA A 211 9.14 11.48 -1.72
C ALA A 211 10.06 12.68 -2.02
N LEU A 212 11.23 12.45 -2.64
CA LEU A 212 12.23 13.50 -2.87
C LEU A 212 11.64 14.70 -3.64
N SER A 213 10.76 14.43 -4.60
CA SER A 213 10.14 15.49 -5.42
C SER A 213 9.19 16.43 -4.66
N GLN A 214 8.85 16.09 -3.41
CA GLN A 214 7.96 16.90 -2.57
C GLN A 214 8.70 17.62 -1.43
N LEU A 215 10.01 17.39 -1.30
CA LEU A 215 10.82 17.99 -0.24
C LEU A 215 11.15 19.46 -0.54
N THR A 216 11.15 20.29 0.50
CA THR A 216 11.72 21.64 0.46
C THR A 216 13.25 21.57 0.37
N THR A 217 13.90 22.69 0.04
CA THR A 217 15.36 22.80 0.01
C THR A 217 16.01 22.41 1.34
N GLU A 218 15.43 22.86 2.47
CA GLU A 218 15.88 22.53 3.82
C GLU A 218 15.77 21.03 4.10
N GLN A 219 14.67 20.42 3.69
CA GLN A 219 14.43 18.99 3.86
C GLN A 219 15.38 18.14 3.01
N HIS A 220 15.71 18.58 1.79
CA HIS A 220 16.71 17.91 0.94
C HIS A 220 18.08 17.81 1.60
N ARG A 221 18.47 18.76 2.45
CA ARG A 221 19.72 18.71 3.20
C ARG A 221 19.80 17.53 4.17
N LEU A 222 18.66 17.02 4.61
CA LEU A 222 18.56 15.89 5.54
C LEU A 222 18.63 14.52 4.84
N VAL A 223 18.56 14.50 3.49
CA VAL A 223 18.55 13.26 2.72
C VAL A 223 19.97 12.69 2.57
N ARG A 224 20.10 11.39 2.78
CA ARG A 224 21.34 10.62 2.54
C ARG A 224 21.05 9.39 1.72
N PRO A 225 21.71 9.20 0.57
CA PRO A 225 21.60 7.96 -0.20
C PRO A 225 22.30 6.80 0.52
N PHE A 226 21.95 5.58 0.14
CA PHE A 226 22.68 4.40 0.56
C PHE A 226 23.89 4.13 -0.33
N ALA A 227 24.97 3.62 0.27
CA ALA A 227 26.06 3.02 -0.48
C ALA A 227 25.58 1.73 -1.20
N HIS A 228 26.24 1.38 -2.31
CA HIS A 228 25.92 0.13 -3.00
C HIS A 228 26.16 -1.12 -2.14
N PRO A 229 25.30 -2.15 -2.23
CA PRO A 229 24.06 -2.20 -3.00
C PRO A 229 22.99 -1.27 -2.41
N VAL A 230 22.23 -0.58 -3.28
CA VAL A 230 21.19 0.36 -2.83
C VAL A 230 19.90 -0.41 -2.57
N PRO A 231 19.26 -0.24 -1.39
CA PRO A 231 17.95 -0.85 -1.14
C PRO A 231 16.89 -0.27 -2.06
N SER A 232 16.09 -1.13 -2.65
CA SER A 232 15.01 -0.73 -3.54
C SER A 232 13.79 -1.63 -3.41
N ARG A 233 12.64 -1.15 -3.87
CA ARG A 233 11.41 -1.94 -3.96
C ARG A 233 10.77 -1.78 -5.34
N GLU A 234 10.11 -2.83 -5.81
CA GLU A 234 9.29 -2.80 -7.00
C GLU A 234 7.84 -2.50 -6.60
N ILE A 235 7.26 -1.47 -7.18
CA ILE A 235 5.84 -1.13 -7.00
C ILE A 235 5.05 -1.78 -8.11
N ILE A 236 3.95 -2.44 -7.73
CA ILE A 236 3.09 -3.22 -8.61
C ILE A 236 1.63 -2.80 -8.46
N LEU A 237 0.88 -3.02 -9.52
CA LEU A 237 -0.58 -3.01 -9.52
C LEU A 237 -1.06 -4.46 -9.43
N MET A 238 -1.73 -4.81 -8.33
CA MET A 238 -2.19 -6.16 -8.02
C MET A 238 -3.69 -6.27 -8.18
N THR A 239 -4.15 -7.33 -8.80
CA THR A 239 -5.58 -7.65 -8.96
C THR A 239 -5.86 -9.12 -8.61
N SER A 240 -7.13 -9.47 -8.46
CA SER A 240 -7.51 -10.88 -8.40
C SER A 240 -7.16 -11.57 -9.74
N PRO A 241 -6.88 -12.90 -9.77
CA PRO A 241 -6.52 -13.61 -11.00
C PRO A 241 -7.65 -13.62 -12.04
N ASN A 242 -8.89 -13.42 -11.59
CA ASN A 242 -10.08 -13.36 -12.44
C ASN A 242 -10.59 -11.92 -12.60
N PHE A 243 -9.70 -10.95 -12.59
CA PHE A 243 -10.04 -9.56 -12.87
C PHE A 243 -10.42 -9.40 -14.35
N ILE A 244 -11.46 -8.62 -14.64
CA ILE A 244 -12.07 -8.54 -15.98
C ILE A 244 -11.78 -7.21 -16.68
N ARG A 245 -11.76 -6.10 -15.93
CA ARG A 245 -11.65 -4.73 -16.50
C ARG A 245 -10.21 -4.39 -16.89
N HIS A 246 -9.63 -5.16 -17.84
CA HIS A 246 -8.24 -5.03 -18.26
C HIS A 246 -7.94 -3.68 -18.93
N THR A 247 -8.88 -3.15 -19.72
CA THR A 247 -8.76 -1.82 -20.35
C THR A 247 -8.56 -0.73 -19.31
N LEU A 248 -9.35 -0.76 -18.24
CA LEU A 248 -9.24 0.21 -17.14
C LEU A 248 -7.95 0.02 -16.33
N LEU A 249 -7.58 -1.23 -16.08
CA LEU A 249 -6.32 -1.55 -15.38
C LEU A 249 -5.10 -1.03 -16.16
N HIS A 250 -5.10 -1.26 -17.47
CA HIS A 250 -4.03 -0.79 -18.37
C HIS A 250 -3.94 0.74 -18.37
N MET A 251 -5.07 1.41 -18.56
CA MET A 251 -5.17 2.87 -18.52
C MET A 251 -4.62 3.43 -17.19
N LEU A 252 -5.03 2.85 -16.04
CA LEU A 252 -4.52 3.27 -14.73
C LEU A 252 -3.00 3.07 -14.63
N ALA A 253 -2.49 1.91 -15.07
CA ALA A 253 -1.06 1.62 -15.03
C ALA A 253 -0.24 2.61 -15.88
N GLU A 254 -0.70 2.93 -17.09
CA GLU A 254 -0.04 3.89 -17.96
C GLU A 254 -0.09 5.32 -17.38
N ARG A 255 -1.23 5.76 -16.86
CA ARG A 255 -1.32 7.07 -16.18
C ARG A 255 -0.39 7.20 -14.99
N ILE A 256 -0.24 6.12 -14.20
CA ILE A 256 0.73 6.09 -13.11
C ILE A 256 2.15 6.25 -13.67
N LYS A 257 2.55 5.46 -14.67
CA LYS A 257 3.89 5.52 -15.27
C LYS A 257 4.20 6.88 -15.88
N GLU A 258 3.28 7.46 -16.63
CA GLU A 258 3.40 8.79 -17.24
C GLU A 258 3.59 9.91 -16.20
N SER A 259 3.06 9.72 -15.00
CA SER A 259 3.15 10.70 -13.90
C SER A 259 4.49 10.65 -13.15
N LEU A 260 5.31 9.64 -13.39
CA LEU A 260 6.58 9.45 -12.69
C LEU A 260 7.65 10.43 -13.22
N PRO A 261 8.59 10.86 -12.38
CA PRO A 261 9.79 11.59 -12.84
C PRO A 261 10.63 10.77 -13.81
N ASP A 262 11.43 11.45 -14.65
CA ASP A 262 12.24 10.82 -15.71
C ASP A 262 13.24 9.78 -15.17
N ASP A 263 13.73 9.94 -13.95
CA ASP A 263 14.66 9.02 -13.28
C ASP A 263 14.03 7.67 -12.86
N PHE A 264 12.70 7.51 -13.02
CA PHE A 264 12.00 6.25 -12.82
C PHE A 264 11.76 5.47 -14.12
N GLN A 265 12.06 6.07 -15.27
CA GLN A 265 11.77 5.48 -16.60
C GLN A 265 12.90 4.62 -17.15
N SER A 266 13.98 4.41 -16.37
CA SER A 266 15.16 3.64 -16.76
C SER A 266 15.17 2.20 -16.23
#